data_06e5d7ee36d19bbfddf099ccf73eeff3
#
_entry.id   06e5d7ee36d19bbfddf099ccf73eeff3
#
_cell.length_a   1.000
_cell.length_b   1.000
_cell.length_c   1.000
_cell.angle_alpha   90.00
_cell.angle_beta   90.00
_cell.angle_gamma   90.00
#
_symmetry.space_group_name_H-M   'P 1'
#
loop_
_entity.id
_entity.type
_entity.pdbx_description
1 polymer ?
#
loop_
_entity_poly.entity_id
_entity_poly.type
_entity_poly.pdbx_seq_one_letter_code
_entity_poly.pdbx_strand_id
1 'polypeptide(L)'
;DSLDVPGPDVSGDQMLWCVYNDADPALHTDNAGNTAPLGIEIRQTTFSFDRQGALGNTIFIKLEIIHPSLATSTDDVYRTTLEDMYVALWADPDLGGSTDDLVGCDTTLSLGYCYNATNEDQQYGAAPPAVGYDFFQGPRGLLGETLGLTSFNKYINGTDPNDVVSTYNYMQGLNPDGTDLINPVTGEPTRYMNSGDPVLGIGWLDNNAADKRLMLSSGPFEMAPGDTQVVVGALVVGQGTDRLSSIAGLRFFDTFAQDAFDKAFDLPSPPAQPKVSVAVDHGTVTLSWDAASRTSYSEEGYAFEGYNVYQGATVAGPWRRLTTYDEINAVRVVFDEVFDLVTGQTIPEYPTAFGSDAGVAFSHTITEDAIRGGSLNDGTIYYFAVTAYAYNDSGKPKILETSQAPLAVMPQRPALGTDLSTASISDVTYLRIDETKSPAT
;
A
#
# COMPACT_ATOMS: atom_id res chain seq x y z
N ASP A 1 -18.18 6.86 25.67
CA ASP A 1 -18.62 8.09 26.22
C ASP A 1 -18.98 9.15 25.16
N SER A 2 -20.20 9.08 24.67
CA SER A 2 -21.13 10.13 24.31
C SER A 2 -20.66 11.40 23.56
N LEU A 3 -19.88 11.26 22.57
CA LEU A 3 -19.96 12.09 21.37
C LEU A 3 -19.97 11.19 20.14
N ASP A 4 -20.92 10.29 20.07
CA ASP A 4 -21.35 9.63 18.84
C ASP A 4 -21.96 10.74 17.95
N VAL A 5 -21.10 11.56 17.38
CA VAL A 5 -21.50 12.38 16.25
C VAL A 5 -21.63 11.41 15.08
N PRO A 6 -22.85 11.27 14.49
CA PRO A 6 -22.99 10.43 13.32
C PRO A 6 -22.00 10.89 12.25
N GLY A 7 -20.95 10.14 12.06
CA GLY A 7 -19.96 10.31 11.01
C GLY A 7 -20.16 9.27 9.92
N PRO A 8 -19.48 9.39 8.78
CA PRO A 8 -19.45 8.32 7.80
C PRO A 8 -18.84 7.05 8.42
N ASP A 9 -19.36 5.91 8.00
CA ASP A 9 -18.74 4.62 8.30
C ASP A 9 -17.39 4.54 7.56
N VAL A 10 -16.29 4.50 8.32
CA VAL A 10 -14.94 4.58 7.77
C VAL A 10 -14.38 3.17 7.60
N SER A 11 -14.07 2.81 6.37
CA SER A 11 -13.32 1.59 6.06
C SER A 11 -11.82 1.85 6.20
N GLY A 12 -11.09 1.00 6.94
CA GLY A 12 -9.66 1.17 7.20
C GLY A 12 -9.33 2.33 8.16
N ASP A 13 -8.06 2.70 8.19
CA ASP A 13 -7.53 3.79 9.04
C ASP A 13 -7.56 5.14 8.32
N GLN A 14 -7.56 5.12 6.99
CA GLN A 14 -7.73 6.30 6.13
C GLN A 14 -8.70 5.99 5.01
N MET A 15 -9.66 6.88 4.78
CA MET A 15 -10.65 6.76 3.72
C MET A 15 -10.83 8.09 2.97
N LEU A 16 -10.90 8.00 1.64
CA LEU A 16 -11.28 9.08 0.73
C LEU A 16 -12.54 8.66 -0.01
N TRP A 17 -13.48 9.60 -0.16
CA TRP A 17 -14.71 9.36 -0.88
C TRP A 17 -14.99 10.49 -1.86
N CYS A 18 -15.44 10.15 -3.08
CA CYS A 18 -15.88 11.12 -4.08
C CYS A 18 -16.98 10.54 -4.96
N VAL A 19 -17.71 11.44 -5.62
CA VAL A 19 -18.72 11.10 -6.62
C VAL A 19 -18.42 11.87 -7.89
N TYR A 20 -18.53 11.20 -9.01
CA TYR A 20 -18.42 11.80 -10.34
C TYR A 20 -19.36 11.10 -11.33
N ASN A 21 -19.56 11.71 -12.47
CA ASN A 21 -20.44 11.20 -13.53
C ASN A 21 -19.90 11.62 -14.90
N ASP A 22 -20.44 11.01 -15.93
CA ASP A 22 -20.10 11.28 -17.32
C ASP A 22 -21.18 12.13 -18.06
N ALA A 23 -22.07 12.83 -17.33
CA ALA A 23 -23.26 13.45 -17.91
C ALA A 23 -22.99 14.66 -18.83
N ASP A 24 -21.84 15.35 -18.69
CA ASP A 24 -21.51 16.50 -19.53
C ASP A 24 -20.73 16.08 -20.78
N PRO A 25 -21.36 16.07 -21.97
CA PRO A 25 -20.70 15.69 -23.22
C PRO A 25 -19.55 16.62 -23.61
N ALA A 26 -19.51 17.86 -23.07
CA ALA A 26 -18.42 18.79 -23.35
C ALA A 26 -17.09 18.38 -22.69
N LEU A 27 -17.13 17.48 -21.71
CA LEU A 27 -15.95 16.96 -21.02
C LEU A 27 -15.40 15.66 -21.66
N HIS A 28 -16.14 15.05 -22.62
CA HIS A 28 -15.70 13.89 -23.39
C HIS A 28 -14.78 14.33 -24.55
N THR A 29 -13.63 14.90 -24.21
CA THR A 29 -12.70 15.50 -25.19
C THR A 29 -11.43 14.70 -25.43
N ASP A 30 -11.16 13.70 -24.62
CA ASP A 30 -10.06 12.77 -24.84
C ASP A 30 -10.36 11.86 -26.04
N ASN A 31 -9.40 11.68 -26.95
CA ASN A 31 -9.63 10.91 -28.16
C ASN A 31 -9.97 9.43 -27.85
N ALA A 32 -9.40 8.86 -26.81
CA ALA A 32 -9.66 7.50 -26.36
C ALA A 32 -11.06 7.32 -25.75
N GLY A 33 -11.64 8.39 -25.22
CA GLY A 33 -12.96 8.43 -24.57
C GLY A 33 -13.96 9.39 -25.23
N ASN A 34 -13.72 9.85 -26.44
CA ASN A 34 -14.59 10.79 -27.15
C ASN A 34 -15.88 10.12 -27.65
N THR A 35 -16.77 9.80 -26.74
CA THR A 35 -18.08 9.18 -26.98
C THR A 35 -19.19 10.06 -26.43
N ALA A 36 -20.46 9.72 -26.74
CA ALA A 36 -21.59 10.23 -25.99
C ALA A 36 -21.53 9.70 -24.54
N PRO A 37 -22.04 10.44 -23.56
CA PRO A 37 -22.18 9.95 -22.20
C PRO A 37 -22.97 8.64 -22.11
N LEU A 38 -22.54 7.73 -21.24
CA LEU A 38 -23.27 6.53 -20.88
C LEU A 38 -24.37 6.80 -19.84
N GLY A 39 -24.36 8.00 -19.23
CA GLY A 39 -25.29 8.39 -18.18
C GLY A 39 -25.07 7.67 -16.86
N ILE A 40 -23.83 7.34 -16.53
CA ILE A 40 -23.47 6.65 -15.28
C ILE A 40 -23.00 7.64 -14.21
N GLU A 41 -23.25 7.28 -12.94
CA GLU A 41 -22.66 7.89 -11.76
C GLU A 41 -21.71 6.89 -11.11
N ILE A 42 -20.55 7.35 -10.68
CA ILE A 42 -19.59 6.53 -9.96
C ILE A 42 -19.37 7.11 -8.57
N ARG A 43 -19.53 6.27 -7.54
CA ARG A 43 -19.15 6.56 -6.17
C ARG A 43 -17.91 5.78 -5.84
N GLN A 44 -16.81 6.50 -5.65
CA GLN A 44 -15.53 5.91 -5.34
C GLN A 44 -15.22 6.06 -3.86
N THR A 45 -14.85 4.95 -3.23
CA THR A 45 -14.26 4.89 -1.90
C THR A 45 -12.87 4.30 -2.02
N THR A 46 -11.85 5.06 -1.61
CA THR A 46 -10.47 4.58 -1.55
C THR A 46 -10.04 4.54 -0.09
N PHE A 47 -9.47 3.43 0.37
CA PHE A 47 -9.09 3.28 1.76
C PHE A 47 -7.82 2.41 1.91
N SER A 48 -7.16 2.56 3.06
CA SER A 48 -5.94 1.83 3.41
C SER A 48 -5.84 1.62 4.92
N PHE A 49 -4.91 0.76 5.32
CA PHE A 49 -4.69 0.39 6.72
C PHE A 49 -3.30 0.81 7.18
N ASP A 50 -3.21 1.41 8.37
CA ASP A 50 -1.95 1.79 9.03
C ASP A 50 -1.40 0.59 9.83
N ARG A 51 -0.86 -0.39 9.12
CA ARG A 51 -0.24 -1.59 9.70
C ARG A 51 0.89 -2.13 8.84
N GLN A 52 1.69 -3.03 9.39
CA GLN A 52 2.73 -3.73 8.62
C GLN A 52 2.14 -4.89 7.81
N GLY A 53 2.91 -5.36 6.82
CA GLY A 53 2.53 -6.50 5.99
C GLY A 53 1.58 -6.16 4.86
N ALA A 54 0.80 -7.12 4.41
CA ALA A 54 0.01 -7.06 3.19
C ALA A 54 -0.95 -5.87 3.16
N LEU A 55 -1.73 -5.66 4.23
CA LEU A 55 -2.72 -4.58 4.27
C LEU A 55 -2.10 -3.19 4.32
N GLY A 56 -0.94 -3.02 4.96
CA GLY A 56 -0.19 -1.75 4.95
C GLY A 56 0.48 -1.45 3.60
N ASN A 57 0.59 -2.46 2.74
CA ASN A 57 1.11 -2.33 1.37
C ASN A 57 -0.01 -2.36 0.32
N THR A 58 -1.27 -2.21 0.72
CA THR A 58 -2.43 -2.27 -0.17
C THR A 58 -3.29 -1.01 -0.04
N ILE A 59 -3.68 -0.46 -1.19
CA ILE A 59 -4.70 0.57 -1.30
C ILE A 59 -5.90 -0.06 -1.99
N PHE A 60 -7.07 -0.04 -1.32
CA PHE A 60 -8.32 -0.56 -1.84
C PHE A 60 -9.12 0.54 -2.52
N ILE A 61 -9.74 0.22 -3.66
CA ILE A 61 -10.55 1.13 -4.46
C ILE A 61 -11.89 0.46 -4.73
N LYS A 62 -12.93 0.88 -4.00
CA LYS A 62 -14.30 0.43 -4.23
C LYS A 62 -15.00 1.42 -5.14
N LEU A 63 -15.59 0.92 -6.21
CA LEU A 63 -16.38 1.66 -7.17
C LEU A 63 -17.82 1.15 -7.13
N GLU A 64 -18.78 2.02 -6.85
CA GLU A 64 -20.20 1.78 -7.08
C GLU A 64 -20.57 2.46 -8.39
N ILE A 65 -20.72 1.67 -9.45
CA ILE A 65 -21.09 2.13 -10.79
C ILE A 65 -22.60 2.07 -10.87
N ILE A 66 -23.25 3.20 -11.03
CA ILE A 66 -24.70 3.34 -10.96
C ILE A 66 -25.21 3.79 -12.33
N HIS A 67 -26.17 3.04 -12.89
CA HIS A 67 -26.95 3.47 -14.04
C HIS A 67 -28.28 4.03 -13.53
N PRO A 68 -28.45 5.37 -13.41
CA PRO A 68 -29.64 5.93 -12.79
C PRO A 68 -30.90 5.64 -13.63
N SER A 69 -32.01 5.36 -12.97
CA SER A 69 -33.33 5.31 -13.62
C SER A 69 -34.00 6.67 -13.54
N LEU A 70 -33.95 7.44 -14.61
CA LEU A 70 -34.58 8.75 -14.71
C LEU A 70 -35.84 8.67 -15.57
N ALA A 71 -36.93 8.15 -15.01
CA ALA A 71 -38.20 7.92 -15.70
C ALA A 71 -38.80 9.17 -16.35
N THR A 72 -38.41 10.37 -15.87
CA THR A 72 -38.84 11.67 -16.43
C THR A 72 -37.87 12.22 -17.48
N SER A 73 -36.72 11.61 -17.67
CA SER A 73 -35.76 12.01 -18.72
C SER A 73 -36.30 11.71 -20.10
N THR A 74 -36.06 12.59 -21.04
CA THR A 74 -36.31 12.36 -22.48
C THR A 74 -35.10 11.75 -23.18
N ASP A 75 -33.98 11.65 -22.47
CA ASP A 75 -32.76 11.06 -22.97
C ASP A 75 -32.85 9.52 -22.86
N ASP A 76 -32.65 8.85 -23.98
CA ASP A 76 -32.80 7.40 -24.09
C ASP A 76 -31.76 6.64 -23.28
N VAL A 77 -30.57 7.23 -23.03
CA VAL A 77 -29.51 6.58 -22.25
C VAL A 77 -29.97 6.19 -20.83
N TYR A 78 -30.84 6.96 -20.20
CA TYR A 78 -31.38 6.65 -18.87
C TYR A 78 -32.56 5.67 -18.87
N ARG A 79 -32.93 5.12 -20.04
CA ARG A 79 -34.10 4.25 -20.21
C ARG A 79 -33.77 2.94 -20.93
N THR A 80 -32.54 2.80 -21.44
CA THR A 80 -32.09 1.61 -22.15
C THR A 80 -31.05 0.85 -21.32
N THR A 81 -31.00 -0.45 -21.47
CA THR A 81 -29.94 -1.27 -20.91
C THR A 81 -28.62 -0.98 -21.61
N LEU A 82 -27.57 -0.77 -20.85
CA LEU A 82 -26.21 -0.71 -21.34
C LEU A 82 -25.71 -2.15 -21.48
N GLU A 83 -25.36 -2.56 -22.70
CA GLU A 83 -24.92 -3.92 -23.04
C GLU A 83 -23.41 -3.92 -23.32
N ASP A 84 -22.80 -5.09 -23.20
CA ASP A 84 -21.37 -5.33 -23.48
C ASP A 84 -20.44 -4.35 -22.75
N MET A 85 -20.75 -4.03 -21.51
CA MET A 85 -19.96 -3.12 -20.71
C MET A 85 -18.67 -3.79 -20.20
N TYR A 86 -17.64 -2.99 -20.09
CA TYR A 86 -16.38 -3.35 -19.44
C TYR A 86 -15.97 -2.25 -18.45
N VAL A 87 -15.39 -2.65 -17.35
CA VAL A 87 -14.64 -1.75 -16.44
C VAL A 87 -13.17 -2.06 -16.55
N ALA A 88 -12.33 -1.03 -16.61
CA ALA A 88 -10.90 -1.20 -16.70
C ALA A 88 -10.17 -0.40 -15.61
N LEU A 89 -9.12 -0.98 -15.06
CA LEU A 89 -8.07 -0.30 -14.31
C LEU A 89 -6.92 -0.02 -15.28
N TRP A 90 -6.72 1.24 -15.58
CA TRP A 90 -5.60 1.70 -16.38
C TRP A 90 -4.52 2.28 -15.46
N ALA A 91 -3.27 1.97 -15.71
CA ALA A 91 -2.16 2.49 -14.94
C ALA A 91 -0.95 2.82 -15.82
N ASP A 92 -0.28 3.90 -15.42
CA ASP A 92 1.04 4.36 -15.85
C ASP A 92 1.94 4.35 -14.62
N PRO A 93 2.55 3.20 -14.27
CA PRO A 93 3.15 2.99 -12.96
C PRO A 93 4.44 3.79 -12.74
N ASP A 94 5.22 4.09 -13.80
CA ASP A 94 6.51 4.79 -13.69
C ASP A 94 7.33 4.27 -12.47
N LEU A 95 7.58 2.95 -12.42
CA LEU A 95 8.12 2.27 -11.25
C LEU A 95 9.60 2.60 -11.05
N GLY A 96 9.88 3.71 -10.36
CA GLY A 96 11.22 4.28 -10.24
C GLY A 96 11.66 4.95 -11.54
N GLY A 97 12.49 4.28 -12.30
CA GLY A 97 12.88 4.73 -13.66
C GLY A 97 11.91 4.20 -14.70
N SER A 98 11.05 5.04 -15.29
CA SER A 98 9.99 4.62 -16.23
C SER A 98 10.47 3.84 -17.45
N THR A 99 11.73 3.96 -17.85
CA THR A 99 12.26 3.39 -19.11
C THR A 99 12.71 1.93 -19.01
N ASP A 100 12.76 1.37 -17.81
CA ASP A 100 13.18 -0.01 -17.55
C ASP A 100 12.08 -0.89 -16.97
N ASP A 101 10.82 -0.47 -17.12
CA ASP A 101 9.64 -1.20 -16.73
C ASP A 101 9.36 -2.42 -17.61
N LEU A 102 8.97 -3.51 -16.99
CA LEU A 102 8.38 -4.70 -17.56
C LEU A 102 7.04 -4.97 -16.92
N VAL A 103 6.12 -5.60 -17.64
CA VAL A 103 4.80 -5.94 -17.13
C VAL A 103 4.45 -7.40 -17.29
N GLY A 104 3.49 -7.87 -16.53
CA GLY A 104 2.92 -9.20 -16.64
C GLY A 104 1.54 -9.26 -16.02
N CYS A 105 0.85 -10.39 -16.17
CA CYS A 105 -0.38 -10.66 -15.45
C CYS A 105 -0.42 -12.09 -14.93
N ASP A 106 -1.06 -12.26 -13.78
CA ASP A 106 -1.41 -13.54 -13.19
C ASP A 106 -2.92 -13.71 -13.25
N THR A 107 -3.36 -14.54 -14.20
CA THR A 107 -4.80 -14.71 -14.47
C THR A 107 -5.52 -15.48 -13.36
N THR A 108 -4.79 -16.19 -12.51
CA THR A 108 -5.37 -16.94 -11.37
C THR A 108 -5.68 -16.04 -10.19
N LEU A 109 -4.91 -14.94 -10.07
CA LEU A 109 -5.09 -13.93 -9.04
C LEU A 109 -5.89 -12.71 -9.51
N SER A 110 -6.26 -12.61 -10.78
CA SER A 110 -6.83 -11.41 -11.40
C SER A 110 -5.89 -10.19 -11.40
N LEU A 111 -4.59 -10.41 -11.26
CA LEU A 111 -3.55 -9.44 -10.99
C LEU A 111 -2.77 -9.07 -12.26
N GLY A 112 -2.70 -7.79 -12.58
CA GLY A 112 -1.72 -7.22 -13.53
C GLY A 112 -0.63 -6.49 -12.76
N TYR A 113 0.63 -6.55 -13.21
CA TYR A 113 1.73 -5.98 -12.44
C TYR A 113 2.84 -5.39 -13.30
N CYS A 114 3.58 -4.45 -12.70
CA CYS A 114 4.80 -3.86 -13.23
C CYS A 114 5.99 -4.19 -12.32
N TYR A 115 7.16 -4.39 -12.91
CA TYR A 115 8.43 -4.67 -12.22
C TYR A 115 9.62 -4.23 -13.06
N ASN A 116 10.76 -3.95 -12.45
CA ASN A 116 11.95 -3.48 -13.16
C ASN A 116 12.63 -4.58 -14.00
N ALA A 117 13.27 -4.18 -15.09
CA ALA A 117 14.05 -5.07 -15.95
C ALA A 117 15.35 -5.53 -15.30
N THR A 118 15.90 -4.77 -14.36
CA THR A 118 17.14 -5.05 -13.63
C THR A 118 16.94 -5.08 -12.13
N ASN A 119 17.93 -5.57 -11.38
CA ASN A 119 17.90 -5.56 -9.91
C ASN A 119 18.33 -4.23 -9.30
N GLU A 120 18.59 -3.24 -10.10
CA GLU A 120 18.91 -1.89 -9.66
C GLU A 120 18.01 -0.89 -10.37
N ASP A 121 17.44 0.01 -9.61
CA ASP A 121 16.61 1.10 -10.08
C ASP A 121 17.17 2.45 -9.64
N GLN A 122 16.89 3.50 -10.42
CA GLN A 122 17.43 4.83 -10.17
C GLN A 122 16.90 5.45 -8.86
N GLN A 123 15.66 5.16 -8.47
CA GLN A 123 15.04 5.72 -7.28
C GLN A 123 15.10 4.76 -6.10
N TYR A 124 14.85 3.46 -6.34
CA TYR A 124 14.79 2.43 -5.30
C TYR A 124 16.13 1.78 -5.00
N GLY A 125 17.14 1.94 -5.87
CA GLY A 125 18.43 1.27 -5.73
C GLY A 125 18.33 -0.24 -5.95
N ALA A 126 19.07 -1.00 -5.16
CA ALA A 126 19.05 -2.46 -5.23
C ALA A 126 17.71 -3.03 -4.72
N ALA A 127 17.26 -4.12 -5.34
CA ALA A 127 15.99 -4.77 -5.03
C ALA A 127 14.74 -3.87 -5.19
N PRO A 128 14.46 -3.37 -6.41
CA PRO A 128 13.28 -2.56 -6.67
C PRO A 128 11.99 -3.33 -6.37
N PRO A 129 10.92 -2.65 -5.92
CA PRO A 129 9.63 -3.28 -5.66
C PRO A 129 8.95 -3.73 -6.96
N ALA A 130 7.85 -4.46 -6.81
CA ALA A 130 6.85 -4.67 -7.85
C ALA A 130 5.53 -4.05 -7.39
N VAL A 131 4.78 -3.47 -8.32
CA VAL A 131 3.45 -2.92 -8.09
C VAL A 131 2.42 -3.71 -8.89
N GLY A 132 1.32 -4.06 -8.25
CA GLY A 132 0.20 -4.78 -8.84
C GLY A 132 -1.11 -4.03 -8.74
N TYR A 133 -1.98 -4.34 -9.68
CA TYR A 133 -3.36 -3.87 -9.76
C TYR A 133 -4.25 -5.09 -9.90
N ASP A 134 -5.26 -5.22 -9.06
CA ASP A 134 -6.12 -6.40 -9.03
C ASP A 134 -7.61 -6.04 -8.99
N PHE A 135 -8.43 -7.00 -9.45
CA PHE A 135 -9.87 -7.01 -9.25
C PHE A 135 -10.21 -8.01 -8.14
N PHE A 136 -10.27 -7.57 -6.89
CA PHE A 136 -10.75 -8.39 -5.76
C PHE A 136 -12.21 -8.76 -5.92
N GLN A 137 -12.98 -7.87 -6.51
CA GLN A 137 -14.34 -8.11 -6.94
C GLN A 137 -14.61 -7.34 -8.23
N GLY A 138 -14.85 -8.05 -9.32
CA GLY A 138 -15.33 -7.44 -10.55
C GLY A 138 -16.85 -7.29 -10.57
N PRO A 139 -17.42 -6.81 -11.68
CA PRO A 139 -18.86 -6.69 -11.85
C PRO A 139 -19.52 -8.08 -11.92
N ARG A 140 -20.85 -8.10 -11.78
CA ARG A 140 -21.62 -9.30 -12.05
C ARG A 140 -21.79 -9.49 -13.54
N GLY A 141 -21.36 -10.65 -14.03
CA GLY A 141 -21.52 -11.05 -15.41
C GLY A 141 -22.96 -11.43 -15.79
N LEU A 142 -23.13 -11.80 -17.04
CA LEU A 142 -24.45 -12.08 -17.63
C LEU A 142 -25.18 -13.27 -17.02
N LEU A 143 -24.45 -14.19 -16.38
CA LEU A 143 -25.02 -15.36 -15.67
C LEU A 143 -25.14 -15.13 -14.16
N GLY A 144 -24.81 -13.91 -13.69
CA GLY A 144 -24.86 -13.53 -12.28
C GLY A 144 -23.62 -13.89 -11.46
N GLU A 145 -22.57 -14.43 -12.10
CA GLU A 145 -21.27 -14.68 -11.51
C GLU A 145 -20.52 -13.36 -11.22
N THR A 146 -19.64 -13.35 -10.24
CA THR A 146 -18.69 -12.25 -10.07
C THR A 146 -17.51 -12.47 -11.02
N LEU A 147 -17.26 -11.50 -11.89
CA LEU A 147 -16.14 -11.54 -12.82
C LEU A 147 -14.84 -11.15 -12.09
N GLY A 148 -13.73 -11.72 -12.56
CA GLY A 148 -12.38 -11.27 -12.22
C GLY A 148 -11.76 -10.55 -13.42
N LEU A 149 -10.44 -10.68 -13.57
CA LEU A 149 -9.71 -10.20 -14.74
C LEU A 149 -10.14 -11.00 -15.99
N THR A 150 -10.72 -10.33 -16.96
CA THR A 150 -11.13 -10.94 -18.25
C THR A 150 -10.21 -10.62 -19.40
N SER A 151 -9.40 -9.55 -19.27
CA SER A 151 -8.35 -9.23 -20.23
C SER A 151 -7.23 -8.41 -19.60
N PHE A 152 -6.04 -8.53 -20.19
CA PHE A 152 -4.87 -7.73 -19.83
C PHE A 152 -4.11 -7.32 -21.09
N ASN A 153 -3.88 -6.00 -21.22
CA ASN A 153 -3.09 -5.42 -22.30
C ASN A 153 -2.03 -4.47 -21.77
N LYS A 154 -0.97 -4.33 -22.53
CA LYS A 154 0.07 -3.32 -22.32
C LYS A 154 0.32 -2.52 -23.59
N TYR A 155 0.80 -1.33 -23.40
CA TYR A 155 1.39 -0.53 -24.47
C TYR A 155 2.56 0.31 -23.93
N ILE A 156 3.28 0.93 -24.83
CA ILE A 156 4.45 1.75 -24.52
C ILE A 156 4.04 3.20 -24.72
N ASN A 157 4.59 4.11 -23.92
CA ASN A 157 4.38 5.54 -24.09
C ASN A 157 4.49 5.97 -25.57
N GLY A 158 3.47 6.69 -26.04
CA GLY A 158 3.34 7.11 -27.43
C GLY A 158 2.72 6.09 -28.39
N THR A 159 2.32 4.90 -27.88
CA THR A 159 1.53 3.90 -28.63
C THR A 159 0.18 3.64 -27.96
N ASP A 160 -0.28 4.59 -27.13
CA ASP A 160 -1.57 4.55 -26.44
C ASP A 160 -2.72 4.47 -27.47
N PRO A 161 -3.83 3.81 -27.12
CA PRO A 161 -5.01 3.85 -27.98
C PRO A 161 -5.46 5.31 -28.14
N ASN A 162 -5.69 5.71 -29.38
CA ASN A 162 -5.94 7.11 -29.72
C ASN A 162 -7.36 7.34 -30.26
N ASP A 163 -8.23 6.36 -30.17
CA ASP A 163 -9.64 6.41 -30.52
C ASP A 163 -10.45 5.42 -29.70
N VAL A 164 -11.76 5.62 -29.66
CA VAL A 164 -12.70 4.84 -28.84
C VAL A 164 -12.76 3.37 -29.25
N VAL A 165 -12.55 3.05 -30.53
CA VAL A 165 -12.64 1.67 -31.04
C VAL A 165 -11.42 0.89 -30.56
N SER A 166 -10.23 1.43 -30.74
CA SER A 166 -9.00 0.80 -30.27
C SER A 166 -8.97 0.63 -28.74
N THR A 167 -9.47 1.62 -27.99
CA THR A 167 -9.61 1.53 -26.54
C THR A 167 -10.56 0.40 -26.14
N TYR A 168 -11.73 0.33 -26.74
CA TYR A 168 -12.71 -0.71 -26.43
C TYR A 168 -12.23 -2.11 -26.85
N ASN A 169 -11.50 -2.23 -27.97
CA ASN A 169 -10.87 -3.48 -28.37
C ASN A 169 -9.84 -3.95 -27.34
N TYR A 170 -9.03 -3.04 -26.79
CA TYR A 170 -8.11 -3.37 -25.69
C TYR A 170 -8.85 -3.84 -24.44
N MET A 171 -9.96 -3.19 -24.05
CA MET A 171 -10.77 -3.65 -22.92
C MET A 171 -11.29 -5.07 -23.11
N GLN A 172 -11.50 -5.51 -24.33
CA GLN A 172 -11.91 -6.87 -24.70
C GLN A 172 -10.73 -7.86 -24.79
N GLY A 173 -9.48 -7.39 -24.68
CA GLY A 173 -8.27 -8.22 -24.86
C GLY A 173 -7.97 -8.54 -26.31
N LEU A 174 -8.38 -7.66 -27.24
CA LEU A 174 -8.08 -7.73 -28.66
C LEU A 174 -6.92 -6.81 -29.03
N ASN A 175 -6.41 -6.94 -30.24
CA ASN A 175 -5.55 -5.93 -30.83
C ASN A 175 -6.34 -4.64 -31.12
N PRO A 176 -5.69 -3.46 -31.31
CA PRO A 176 -6.37 -2.19 -31.59
C PRO A 176 -7.33 -2.24 -32.78
N ASP A 177 -7.02 -3.06 -33.77
CA ASP A 177 -7.83 -3.24 -35.01
C ASP A 177 -8.97 -4.26 -34.85
N GLY A 178 -9.18 -4.81 -33.63
CA GLY A 178 -10.21 -5.81 -33.35
C GLY A 178 -9.86 -7.25 -33.72
N THR A 179 -8.64 -7.51 -34.17
CA THR A 179 -8.18 -8.89 -34.44
C THR A 179 -7.78 -9.58 -33.11
N ASP A 180 -7.82 -10.92 -33.13
CA ASP A 180 -7.40 -11.71 -31.98
C ASP A 180 -5.94 -11.45 -31.60
N LEU A 181 -5.69 -11.28 -30.31
CA LEU A 181 -4.35 -11.28 -29.73
C LEU A 181 -3.83 -12.72 -29.73
N ILE A 182 -2.68 -12.96 -30.34
CA ILE A 182 -2.07 -14.29 -30.41
C ILE A 182 -0.91 -14.40 -29.43
N ASN A 183 -0.97 -15.41 -28.57
CA ASN A 183 0.15 -15.73 -27.68
C ASN A 183 1.33 -16.26 -28.50
N PRO A 184 2.49 -15.59 -28.53
CA PRO A 184 3.61 -15.96 -29.39
C PRO A 184 4.31 -17.26 -28.96
N VAL A 185 4.05 -17.77 -27.73
CA VAL A 185 4.63 -19.00 -27.23
C VAL A 185 3.80 -20.22 -27.63
N THR A 186 2.47 -20.10 -27.59
CA THR A 186 1.54 -21.20 -27.90
C THR A 186 1.03 -21.16 -29.31
N GLY A 187 0.98 -19.98 -29.96
CA GLY A 187 0.36 -19.75 -31.25
C GLY A 187 -1.18 -19.66 -31.20
N GLU A 188 -1.76 -19.70 -30.00
CA GLU A 188 -3.22 -19.67 -29.80
C GLU A 188 -3.74 -18.28 -29.47
N PRO A 189 -5.00 -17.96 -29.77
CA PRO A 189 -5.64 -16.74 -29.34
C PRO A 189 -5.66 -16.64 -27.80
N THR A 190 -5.46 -15.44 -27.29
CA THR A 190 -5.52 -15.14 -25.87
C THR A 190 -6.14 -13.77 -25.64
N ARG A 191 -6.54 -13.48 -24.41
CA ARG A 191 -6.96 -12.14 -23.97
C ARG A 191 -5.97 -11.52 -22.99
N TYR A 192 -4.87 -12.21 -22.72
CA TYR A 192 -3.91 -11.85 -21.69
C TYR A 192 -2.50 -11.72 -22.27
N MET A 193 -2.07 -10.49 -22.48
CA MET A 193 -0.72 -10.17 -22.91
C MET A 193 0.26 -10.49 -21.78
N ASN A 194 1.44 -11.04 -22.08
CA ASN A 194 2.49 -11.33 -21.11
C ASN A 194 2.04 -12.14 -19.86
N SER A 195 1.20 -13.14 -20.07
CA SER A 195 0.66 -14.01 -19.03
C SER A 195 1.60 -15.15 -18.59
N GLY A 196 2.89 -15.04 -18.90
CA GLY A 196 3.91 -15.94 -18.39
C GLY A 196 4.32 -15.61 -16.96
N ASP A 197 5.11 -16.50 -16.36
CA ASP A 197 5.64 -16.30 -15.03
C ASP A 197 7.13 -15.89 -15.09
N PRO A 198 7.48 -14.61 -14.82
CA PRO A 198 8.86 -14.16 -14.85
C PRO A 198 9.71 -14.73 -13.71
N VAL A 199 9.09 -15.12 -12.57
CA VAL A 199 9.80 -15.74 -11.44
C VAL A 199 10.31 -17.13 -11.83
N LEU A 200 9.48 -17.89 -12.56
CA LEU A 200 9.85 -19.21 -13.08
C LEU A 200 10.53 -19.15 -14.46
N GLY A 201 10.50 -18.01 -15.13
CA GLY A 201 11.06 -17.83 -16.47
C GLY A 201 10.31 -18.58 -17.56
N ILE A 202 8.99 -18.78 -17.44
CA ILE A 202 8.17 -19.58 -18.36
C ILE A 202 7.02 -18.81 -18.96
N GLY A 203 6.55 -19.25 -20.13
CA GLY A 203 5.40 -18.66 -20.83
C GLY A 203 5.74 -17.38 -21.58
N TRP A 204 4.72 -16.58 -21.88
CA TRP A 204 4.88 -15.32 -22.60
C TRP A 204 5.30 -14.20 -21.63
N LEU A 205 6.58 -13.87 -21.63
CA LEU A 205 7.17 -12.82 -20.80
C LEU A 205 7.30 -11.49 -21.57
N ASP A 206 7.25 -10.37 -20.86
CA ASP A 206 7.69 -9.09 -21.37
C ASP A 206 9.22 -9.02 -21.38
N ASN A 207 9.81 -8.80 -22.55
CA ASN A 207 11.26 -8.75 -22.74
C ASN A 207 11.71 -7.39 -23.30
N ASN A 208 10.81 -6.42 -23.40
CA ASN A 208 11.08 -5.11 -23.95
C ASN A 208 10.88 -4.05 -22.86
N ALA A 209 11.96 -3.73 -22.13
CA ALA A 209 11.94 -2.67 -21.15
C ALA A 209 11.63 -1.31 -21.79
N ALA A 210 10.68 -0.58 -21.24
CA ALA A 210 10.23 0.71 -21.72
C ALA A 210 9.31 1.38 -20.69
N ASP A 211 8.95 2.62 -20.93
CA ASP A 211 7.89 3.35 -20.23
C ASP A 211 6.54 2.68 -20.56
N LYS A 212 6.03 1.89 -19.59
CA LYS A 212 4.88 0.98 -19.78
C LYS A 212 3.60 1.55 -19.24
N ARG A 213 2.54 1.30 -19.99
CA ARG A 213 1.16 1.40 -19.50
C ARG A 213 0.53 0.01 -19.54
N LEU A 214 -0.35 -0.22 -18.59
CA LEU A 214 -1.10 -1.47 -18.51
C LEU A 214 -2.60 -1.19 -18.31
N MET A 215 -3.42 -2.09 -18.84
CA MET A 215 -4.86 -2.05 -18.73
C MET A 215 -5.38 -3.44 -18.38
N LEU A 216 -6.02 -3.52 -17.21
CA LEU A 216 -6.76 -4.69 -16.75
C LEU A 216 -8.23 -4.43 -16.97
N SER A 217 -8.97 -5.38 -17.54
CA SER A 217 -10.40 -5.21 -17.75
C SER A 217 -11.20 -6.36 -17.19
N SER A 218 -12.43 -6.05 -16.78
CA SER A 218 -13.43 -7.01 -16.32
C SER A 218 -14.74 -6.77 -17.06
N GLY A 219 -15.27 -7.82 -17.71
CA GLY A 219 -16.46 -7.78 -18.55
C GLY A 219 -16.53 -8.99 -19.50
N PRO A 220 -17.58 -9.09 -20.37
CA PRO A 220 -18.69 -8.15 -20.47
C PRO A 220 -19.75 -8.30 -19.37
N PHE A 221 -20.43 -7.21 -19.08
CA PHE A 221 -21.60 -7.19 -18.22
C PHE A 221 -22.67 -6.22 -18.76
N GLU A 222 -23.85 -6.24 -18.18
CA GLU A 222 -24.97 -5.36 -18.56
C GLU A 222 -25.45 -4.56 -17.37
N MET A 223 -26.07 -3.40 -17.63
CA MET A 223 -26.73 -2.58 -16.62
C MET A 223 -28.06 -2.05 -17.15
N ALA A 224 -29.15 -2.50 -16.57
CA ALA A 224 -30.45 -1.91 -16.79
C ALA A 224 -30.60 -0.58 -16.02
N PRO A 225 -31.50 0.33 -16.41
CA PRO A 225 -31.78 1.54 -15.64
C PRO A 225 -32.18 1.22 -14.20
N GLY A 226 -31.46 1.77 -13.25
CA GLY A 226 -31.61 1.54 -11.80
C GLY A 226 -30.61 0.54 -11.23
N ASP A 227 -29.83 -0.12 -12.07
CA ASP A 227 -28.80 -1.08 -11.61
C ASP A 227 -27.57 -0.38 -11.01
N THR A 228 -26.94 -1.11 -10.11
CA THR A 228 -25.66 -0.76 -9.51
C THR A 228 -24.72 -1.97 -9.59
N GLN A 229 -23.54 -1.75 -10.14
CA GLN A 229 -22.44 -2.71 -10.08
C GLN A 229 -21.43 -2.25 -9.02
N VAL A 230 -20.93 -3.18 -8.23
CA VAL A 230 -19.88 -2.91 -7.24
C VAL A 230 -18.61 -3.62 -7.69
N VAL A 231 -17.58 -2.83 -7.90
CA VAL A 231 -16.25 -3.31 -8.29
C VAL A 231 -15.26 -2.90 -7.19
N VAL A 232 -14.42 -3.82 -6.78
CA VAL A 232 -13.35 -3.53 -5.81
C VAL A 232 -12.03 -3.92 -6.45
N GLY A 233 -11.22 -2.92 -6.69
CA GLY A 233 -9.84 -3.09 -7.12
C GLY A 233 -8.88 -2.81 -5.98
N ALA A 234 -7.63 -3.22 -6.18
CA ALA A 234 -6.55 -2.91 -5.26
C ALA A 234 -5.28 -2.51 -6.01
N LEU A 235 -4.49 -1.64 -5.38
CA LEU A 235 -3.10 -1.40 -5.71
C LEU A 235 -2.27 -2.03 -4.60
N VAL A 236 -1.41 -2.98 -4.94
CA VAL A 236 -0.59 -3.76 -4.00
C VAL A 236 0.88 -3.57 -4.33
N VAL A 237 1.72 -3.40 -3.31
CA VAL A 237 3.18 -3.29 -3.49
C VAL A 237 3.87 -4.45 -2.79
N GLY A 238 4.73 -5.16 -3.51
CA GLY A 238 5.61 -6.19 -2.97
C GLY A 238 7.08 -5.82 -3.14
N GLN A 239 7.90 -6.08 -2.12
CA GLN A 239 9.34 -5.91 -2.20
C GLN A 239 10.06 -7.12 -1.63
N GLY A 240 10.95 -7.68 -2.43
CA GLY A 240 11.82 -8.80 -2.07
C GLY A 240 13.28 -8.40 -1.99
N THR A 241 14.16 -9.38 -2.16
CA THR A 241 15.62 -9.19 -2.19
C THR A 241 16.16 -8.89 -3.59
N ASP A 242 15.32 -9.03 -4.60
CA ASP A 242 15.56 -8.70 -6.00
C ASP A 242 14.23 -8.46 -6.73
N ARG A 243 14.28 -7.98 -7.98
CA ARG A 243 13.10 -7.67 -8.78
C ARG A 243 12.11 -8.83 -8.97
N LEU A 244 12.58 -10.08 -9.01
CA LEU A 244 11.73 -11.25 -9.21
C LEU A 244 11.12 -11.74 -7.90
N SER A 245 11.88 -11.73 -6.82
CA SER A 245 11.33 -11.98 -5.48
C SER A 245 10.35 -10.89 -5.04
N SER A 246 10.46 -9.67 -5.59
CA SER A 246 9.46 -8.61 -5.41
C SER A 246 8.11 -9.00 -6.01
N ILE A 247 8.07 -9.68 -7.17
CA ILE A 247 6.83 -10.23 -7.75
C ILE A 247 6.25 -11.34 -6.85
N ALA A 248 7.11 -12.21 -6.31
CA ALA A 248 6.65 -13.26 -5.40
C ALA A 248 6.04 -12.67 -4.12
N GLY A 249 6.67 -11.63 -3.54
CA GLY A 249 6.14 -10.88 -2.41
C GLY A 249 4.83 -10.17 -2.72
N LEU A 250 4.72 -9.58 -3.91
CA LEU A 250 3.50 -8.95 -4.40
C LEU A 250 2.34 -9.95 -4.44
N ARG A 251 2.52 -11.13 -5.05
CA ARG A 251 1.49 -12.19 -5.13
C ARG A 251 1.07 -12.69 -3.75
N PHE A 252 2.03 -12.80 -2.83
CA PHE A 252 1.73 -13.18 -1.45
C PHE A 252 0.88 -12.13 -0.73
N PHE A 253 1.23 -10.85 -0.84
CA PHE A 253 0.47 -9.75 -0.25
C PHE A 253 -0.92 -9.62 -0.87
N ASP A 254 -1.01 -9.78 -2.17
CA ASP A 254 -2.25 -9.77 -2.92
C ASP A 254 -3.23 -10.86 -2.43
N THR A 255 -2.75 -12.11 -2.33
CA THR A 255 -3.54 -13.22 -1.79
C THR A 255 -4.02 -12.96 -0.36
N PHE A 256 -3.18 -12.37 0.48
CA PHE A 256 -3.54 -12.02 1.85
C PHE A 256 -4.57 -10.89 1.91
N ALA A 257 -4.41 -9.88 1.06
CA ALA A 257 -5.35 -8.76 0.97
C ALA A 257 -6.71 -9.20 0.42
N GLN A 258 -6.74 -10.15 -0.53
CA GLN A 258 -7.97 -10.78 -1.01
C GLN A 258 -8.68 -11.55 0.11
N ASP A 259 -7.95 -12.37 0.89
CA ASP A 259 -8.53 -13.09 2.05
C ASP A 259 -9.11 -12.13 3.09
N ALA A 260 -8.44 -11.01 3.33
CA ALA A 260 -8.95 -9.96 4.21
C ALA A 260 -10.23 -9.31 3.67
N PHE A 261 -10.27 -9.02 2.37
CA PHE A 261 -11.45 -8.49 1.69
C PHE A 261 -12.62 -9.48 1.78
N ASP A 262 -12.39 -10.76 1.50
CA ASP A 262 -13.40 -11.82 1.54
C ASP A 262 -14.02 -11.98 2.94
N LYS A 263 -13.27 -11.64 3.99
CA LYS A 263 -13.72 -11.57 5.39
C LYS A 263 -14.29 -10.21 5.78
N ALA A 264 -14.58 -9.34 4.82
CA ALA A 264 -15.10 -7.98 5.04
C ALA A 264 -14.21 -7.14 5.99
N PHE A 265 -12.90 -7.39 5.99
CA PHE A 265 -11.91 -6.75 6.86
C PHE A 265 -12.18 -6.93 8.37
N ASP A 266 -12.93 -7.97 8.73
CA ASP A 266 -13.07 -8.38 10.13
C ASP A 266 -11.76 -9.02 10.61
N LEU A 267 -10.79 -8.16 10.85
CA LEU A 267 -9.42 -8.50 11.20
C LEU A 267 -9.03 -7.79 12.49
N PRO A 268 -8.27 -8.46 13.37
CA PRO A 268 -7.79 -7.83 14.58
C PRO A 268 -6.87 -6.65 14.29
N SER A 269 -6.98 -5.61 15.09
CA SER A 269 -6.23 -4.36 14.93
C SER A 269 -4.98 -4.33 15.81
N PRO A 270 -3.86 -3.74 15.35
CA PRO A 270 -2.70 -3.50 16.21
C PRO A 270 -3.02 -2.50 17.32
N PRO A 271 -2.17 -2.37 18.35
CA PRO A 271 -2.29 -1.30 19.34
C PRO A 271 -2.29 0.09 18.70
N ALA A 272 -2.77 1.11 19.42
CA ALA A 272 -2.70 2.48 18.93
C ALA A 272 -1.24 2.92 18.69
N GLN A 273 -1.01 3.73 17.66
CA GLN A 273 0.31 4.28 17.35
C GLN A 273 0.87 5.08 18.53
N PRO A 274 2.10 4.81 19.01
CA PRO A 274 2.70 5.56 20.09
C PRO A 274 2.88 7.05 19.75
N LYS A 275 2.51 7.95 20.65
CA LYS A 275 2.78 9.37 20.49
C LYS A 275 4.17 9.68 20.98
N VAL A 276 5.09 9.91 20.05
CA VAL A 276 6.51 10.07 20.36
C VAL A 276 6.89 11.54 20.45
N SER A 277 7.59 11.89 21.52
CA SER A 277 8.30 13.16 21.70
C SER A 277 9.80 12.95 21.57
N VAL A 278 10.51 13.96 21.08
CA VAL A 278 11.95 13.90 20.79
C VAL A 278 12.68 14.97 21.56
N ALA A 279 13.74 14.58 22.27
CA ALA A 279 14.73 15.49 22.83
C ALA A 279 16.08 15.23 22.12
N VAL A 280 16.78 16.31 21.79
CA VAL A 280 18.09 16.24 21.12
C VAL A 280 19.15 16.92 21.95
N ASP A 281 20.36 16.36 21.94
CA ASP A 281 21.57 16.95 22.52
C ASP A 281 22.75 16.61 21.61
N HIS A 282 23.95 17.08 21.97
CA HIS A 282 25.19 16.79 21.26
C HIS A 282 25.38 15.28 21.05
N GLY A 283 25.32 14.83 19.80
CA GLY A 283 25.49 13.44 19.43
C GLY A 283 24.46 12.48 20.06
N THR A 284 23.32 12.99 20.54
CA THR A 284 22.35 12.19 21.28
C THR A 284 20.92 12.52 20.89
N VAL A 285 20.08 11.50 20.76
CA VAL A 285 18.63 11.60 20.54
C VAL A 285 17.93 10.77 21.60
N THR A 286 17.00 11.37 22.33
CA THR A 286 16.13 10.64 23.26
C THR A 286 14.69 10.68 22.71
N LEU A 287 14.15 9.50 22.45
CA LEU A 287 12.74 9.30 22.11
C LEU A 287 11.98 8.95 23.38
N SER A 288 10.82 9.57 23.58
CA SER A 288 9.92 9.25 24.69
C SER A 288 8.49 9.13 24.16
N TRP A 289 7.74 8.16 24.63
CA TRP A 289 6.38 7.90 24.19
C TRP A 289 5.41 7.65 25.34
N ASP A 290 4.12 7.77 25.06
CA ASP A 290 3.07 7.57 26.04
C ASP A 290 2.72 6.09 26.26
N ALA A 291 1.89 5.83 27.26
CA ALA A 291 1.43 4.49 27.60
C ALA A 291 0.09 4.12 26.92
N ALA A 292 -0.44 4.96 26.03
CA ALA A 292 -1.78 4.77 25.48
C ALA A 292 -1.91 3.44 24.73
N SER A 293 -0.92 3.10 23.91
CA SER A 293 -0.87 1.83 23.16
C SER A 293 -1.02 0.60 24.07
N ARG A 294 -0.45 0.66 25.27
CA ARG A 294 -0.53 -0.41 26.27
C ARG A 294 -1.85 -0.42 27.05
N THR A 295 -2.32 0.75 27.49
CA THR A 295 -3.41 0.85 28.47
C THR A 295 -4.79 0.85 27.82
N SER A 296 -4.91 1.23 26.57
CA SER A 296 -6.18 1.28 25.83
C SER A 296 -6.38 0.10 24.88
N TYR A 297 -5.40 -0.78 24.71
CA TYR A 297 -5.50 -1.90 23.79
C TYR A 297 -6.45 -2.97 24.32
N SER A 298 -7.42 -3.35 23.50
CA SER A 298 -8.37 -4.42 23.79
C SER A 298 -8.83 -5.01 22.45
N GLU A 299 -8.22 -6.13 22.10
CA GLU A 299 -8.54 -6.89 20.88
C GLU A 299 -8.70 -8.35 21.26
N GLU A 300 -9.71 -9.04 20.73
CA GLU A 300 -10.02 -10.42 21.11
C GLU A 300 -8.84 -11.36 20.82
N GLY A 301 -8.37 -12.04 21.85
CA GLY A 301 -7.28 -13.01 21.77
C GLY A 301 -5.88 -12.41 21.69
N TYR A 302 -5.72 -11.10 21.45
CA TYR A 302 -4.43 -10.43 21.45
C TYR A 302 -4.21 -9.66 22.76
N ALA A 303 -2.98 -9.68 23.24
CA ALA A 303 -2.55 -8.87 24.35
C ALA A 303 -1.43 -7.91 23.88
N PHE A 304 -1.43 -6.68 24.40
CA PHE A 304 -0.29 -5.79 24.22
C PHE A 304 0.98 -6.49 24.69
N GLU A 305 2.03 -6.46 23.87
CA GLU A 305 3.29 -7.13 24.17
C GLU A 305 4.43 -6.14 24.37
N GLY A 306 4.54 -5.09 23.54
CA GLY A 306 5.66 -4.17 23.71
C GLY A 306 5.79 -3.07 22.69
N TYR A 307 6.96 -2.43 22.72
CA TYR A 307 7.40 -1.40 21.79
C TYR A 307 8.71 -1.80 21.12
N ASN A 308 8.81 -1.51 19.83
CA ASN A 308 10.06 -1.58 19.07
C ASN A 308 10.54 -0.17 18.71
N VAL A 309 11.84 0.04 18.77
CA VAL A 309 12.51 1.28 18.35
C VAL A 309 13.34 0.99 17.11
N TYR A 310 13.18 1.82 16.09
CA TYR A 310 13.84 1.65 14.80
C TYR A 310 14.64 2.87 14.39
N GLN A 311 15.69 2.64 13.57
CA GLN A 311 16.37 3.66 12.78
C GLN A 311 16.18 3.34 11.30
N GLY A 312 15.76 4.32 10.50
CA GLY A 312 15.62 4.22 9.05
C GLY A 312 16.83 4.78 8.31
N ALA A 313 17.20 4.17 7.20
CA ALA A 313 18.21 4.73 6.30
C ALA A 313 17.69 5.98 5.59
N THR A 314 16.38 5.99 5.27
CA THR A 314 15.63 7.12 4.73
C THR A 314 14.30 7.27 5.47
N VAL A 315 13.49 8.25 5.11
CA VAL A 315 12.14 8.42 5.64
C VAL A 315 11.24 7.20 5.38
N ALA A 316 11.48 6.48 4.29
CA ALA A 316 10.74 5.26 3.91
C ALA A 316 11.44 3.95 4.35
N GLY A 317 12.58 4.04 5.02
CA GLY A 317 13.41 2.89 5.36
C GLY A 317 14.60 2.68 4.40
N PRO A 318 15.18 1.49 4.29
CA PRO A 318 14.86 0.33 5.13
C PRO A 318 15.08 0.61 6.63
N TRP A 319 14.27 -0.04 7.46
CA TRP A 319 14.27 0.14 8.91
C TRP A 319 15.11 -0.93 9.59
N ARG A 320 15.95 -0.51 10.53
CA ARG A 320 16.74 -1.39 11.40
C ARG A 320 16.23 -1.24 12.82
N ARG A 321 15.78 -2.34 13.42
CA ARG A 321 15.39 -2.38 14.83
C ARG A 321 16.60 -2.17 15.73
N LEU A 322 16.51 -1.21 16.64
CA LEU A 322 17.54 -0.87 17.63
C LEU A 322 17.34 -1.66 18.91
N THR A 323 16.10 -1.70 19.40
CA THR A 323 15.75 -2.37 20.66
C THR A 323 14.27 -2.73 20.70
N THR A 324 13.93 -3.63 21.61
CA THR A 324 12.55 -4.02 21.96
C THR A 324 12.39 -3.87 23.48
N TYR A 325 11.25 -3.34 23.91
CA TYR A 325 10.80 -3.26 25.28
C TYR A 325 9.46 -3.96 25.39
N ASP A 326 9.40 -5.09 26.08
CA ASP A 326 8.24 -5.97 26.11
C ASP A 326 7.83 -6.39 27.53
N GLU A 327 6.61 -6.89 27.65
CA GLU A 327 6.09 -7.39 28.91
C GLU A 327 6.93 -8.57 29.44
N ILE A 328 6.98 -8.72 30.78
CA ILE A 328 7.65 -9.85 31.41
C ILE A 328 6.65 -11.02 31.49
N ASN A 329 6.65 -11.87 30.47
CA ASN A 329 5.68 -12.96 30.32
C ASN A 329 6.28 -14.25 29.75
N ALA A 330 7.61 -14.31 29.62
CA ALA A 330 8.40 -15.40 29.03
C ALA A 330 8.29 -15.56 27.50
N VAL A 331 7.66 -14.62 26.80
CA VAL A 331 7.64 -14.58 25.33
C VAL A 331 8.92 -13.93 24.85
N ARG A 332 9.89 -14.73 24.41
CA ARG A 332 11.20 -14.23 23.96
C ARG A 332 11.43 -14.36 22.47
N VAL A 333 10.82 -15.34 21.84
CA VAL A 333 10.87 -15.54 20.40
C VAL A 333 9.47 -15.92 19.94
N VAL A 334 8.95 -15.20 18.98
CA VAL A 334 7.71 -15.56 18.33
C VAL A 334 8.03 -16.23 17.01
N PHE A 335 7.50 -17.43 16.82
CA PHE A 335 7.58 -18.17 15.57
C PHE A 335 6.24 -18.05 14.86
N ASP A 336 6.26 -17.63 13.61
CA ASP A 336 5.06 -17.49 12.80
C ASP A 336 5.32 -18.01 11.38
N GLU A 337 4.27 -18.16 10.64
CA GLU A 337 4.31 -18.47 9.22
C GLU A 337 4.83 -17.26 8.44
N VAL A 338 5.88 -17.44 7.66
CA VAL A 338 6.47 -16.38 6.83
C VAL A 338 6.63 -16.87 5.42
N PHE A 339 6.26 -16.04 4.48
CA PHE A 339 6.57 -16.25 3.08
C PHE A 339 8.04 -15.88 2.82
N ASP A 340 8.85 -16.87 2.41
CA ASP A 340 10.24 -16.63 2.02
C ASP A 340 10.29 -16.09 0.59
N LEU A 341 10.58 -14.82 0.47
CA LEU A 341 10.70 -14.10 -0.81
C LEU A 341 11.81 -14.63 -1.72
N VAL A 342 12.79 -15.37 -1.17
CA VAL A 342 13.89 -15.92 -1.96
C VAL A 342 13.49 -17.25 -2.60
N THR A 343 12.83 -18.11 -1.83
CA THR A 343 12.42 -19.43 -2.30
C THR A 343 11.01 -19.48 -2.87
N GLY A 344 10.19 -18.44 -2.63
CA GLY A 344 8.77 -18.41 -2.98
C GLY A 344 7.94 -19.43 -2.20
N GLN A 345 8.39 -19.84 -1.03
CA GLN A 345 7.73 -20.86 -0.19
C GLN A 345 7.36 -20.29 1.17
N THR A 346 6.28 -20.81 1.72
CA THR A 346 5.89 -20.52 3.10
C THR A 346 6.71 -21.36 4.06
N ILE A 347 7.36 -20.69 5.01
CA ILE A 347 8.08 -21.32 6.13
C ILE A 347 7.14 -21.30 7.33
N PRO A 348 6.64 -22.45 7.81
CA PRO A 348 5.56 -22.48 8.82
C PRO A 348 6.01 -22.07 10.23
N GLU A 349 7.29 -22.13 10.54
CA GLU A 349 7.87 -21.78 11.85
C GLU A 349 9.14 -20.96 11.65
N TYR A 350 8.99 -19.67 11.35
CA TYR A 350 10.11 -18.75 11.23
C TYR A 350 10.13 -17.80 12.43
N PRO A 351 11.29 -17.49 13.04
CA PRO A 351 11.36 -16.52 14.12
C PRO A 351 11.09 -15.10 13.59
N THR A 352 9.91 -14.57 13.84
CA THR A 352 9.45 -13.28 13.31
C THR A 352 9.70 -12.13 14.27
N ALA A 353 9.69 -12.39 15.58
CA ALA A 353 10.01 -11.38 16.58
C ALA A 353 10.85 -11.92 17.71
N PHE A 354 11.64 -11.02 18.30
CA PHE A 354 12.51 -11.32 19.42
C PHE A 354 12.21 -10.31 20.52
N GLY A 355 11.70 -10.78 21.65
CA GLY A 355 11.47 -10.04 22.85
C GLY A 355 12.70 -10.01 23.75
N SER A 356 12.78 -9.02 24.62
CA SER A 356 13.78 -8.90 25.67
C SER A 356 13.34 -9.57 26.97
N ASP A 357 12.02 -9.70 27.19
CA ASP A 357 11.38 -10.17 28.42
C ASP A 357 11.93 -9.41 29.65
N ALA A 358 12.23 -8.11 29.45
CA ALA A 358 12.92 -7.25 30.43
C ALA A 358 12.02 -6.18 31.04
N GLY A 359 10.80 -6.05 30.54
CA GLY A 359 9.83 -5.05 30.96
C GLY A 359 9.71 -3.89 29.98
N VAL A 360 8.54 -3.27 30.01
CA VAL A 360 8.18 -2.14 29.14
C VAL A 360 8.89 -0.87 29.61
N ALA A 361 9.50 -0.15 28.65
CA ALA A 361 10.01 1.20 28.87
C ALA A 361 9.28 2.21 27.96
N PHE A 362 9.30 3.48 28.36
CA PHE A 362 8.65 4.59 27.64
C PHE A 362 9.65 5.63 27.12
N SER A 363 10.92 5.29 27.10
CA SER A 363 11.97 6.12 26.51
C SER A 363 13.15 5.29 26.07
N HIS A 364 13.88 5.79 25.05
CA HIS A 364 15.14 5.22 24.60
C HIS A 364 16.08 6.32 24.15
N THR A 365 17.35 6.23 24.58
CA THR A 365 18.40 7.18 24.21
C THR A 365 19.33 6.55 23.19
N ILE A 366 19.52 7.22 22.07
CA ILE A 366 20.30 6.77 20.92
C ILE A 366 21.54 7.65 20.81
N THR A 367 22.72 7.05 20.81
CA THR A 367 24.02 7.70 20.70
C THR A 367 24.84 7.23 19.50
N GLU A 368 24.40 6.14 18.87
CA GLU A 368 25.10 5.50 17.76
C GLU A 368 24.22 5.46 16.52
N ASP A 369 24.84 5.62 15.34
CA ASP A 369 24.23 5.42 14.04
C ASP A 369 24.27 3.93 13.68
N ALA A 370 23.16 3.25 13.87
CA ALA A 370 23.06 1.81 13.59
C ALA A 370 23.11 1.48 12.08
N ILE A 371 22.88 2.45 11.20
CA ILE A 371 22.89 2.26 9.75
C ILE A 371 24.31 2.41 9.19
N ARG A 372 24.98 3.54 9.52
CA ARG A 372 26.32 3.87 8.98
C ARG A 372 27.45 3.47 9.92
N GLY A 373 27.14 3.21 11.18
CA GLY A 373 28.11 2.96 12.25
C GLY A 373 28.70 4.23 12.83
N GLY A 374 29.23 4.10 14.08
CA GLY A 374 29.79 5.20 14.83
C GLY A 374 28.78 6.05 15.58
N SER A 375 29.22 7.16 16.18
CA SER A 375 28.36 8.06 16.94
C SER A 375 27.45 8.91 16.04
N LEU A 376 26.31 9.36 16.56
CA LEU A 376 25.48 10.34 15.89
C LEU A 376 26.24 11.68 15.74
N ASN A 377 26.08 12.31 14.58
CA ASN A 377 26.73 13.59 14.27
C ASN A 377 25.74 14.74 14.35
N ASP A 378 26.15 15.83 15.00
CA ASP A 378 25.39 17.08 15.01
C ASP A 378 25.15 17.60 13.58
N GLY A 379 23.97 18.12 13.31
CA GLY A 379 23.61 18.68 12.00
C GLY A 379 23.29 17.65 10.93
N THR A 380 23.32 16.35 11.25
CA THR A 380 22.92 15.28 10.35
C THR A 380 21.48 14.87 10.65
N ILE A 381 20.65 14.70 9.60
CA ILE A 381 19.27 14.21 9.75
C ILE A 381 19.30 12.69 9.85
N TYR A 382 18.64 12.17 10.88
CA TYR A 382 18.39 10.77 11.11
C TYR A 382 16.89 10.52 11.15
N TYR A 383 16.49 9.30 10.79
CA TYR A 383 15.08 8.88 10.82
C TYR A 383 14.91 7.81 11.88
N PHE A 384 13.96 8.04 12.78
CA PHE A 384 13.61 7.08 13.84
C PHE A 384 12.11 6.80 13.82
N ALA A 385 11.72 5.65 14.35
CA ALA A 385 10.32 5.30 14.58
C ALA A 385 10.19 4.49 15.87
N VAL A 386 9.04 4.61 16.52
CA VAL A 386 8.62 3.75 17.61
C VAL A 386 7.30 3.11 17.24
N THR A 387 7.23 1.79 17.32
CA THR A 387 6.00 1.02 17.07
C THR A 387 5.51 0.39 18.38
N ALA A 388 4.23 0.04 18.40
CA ALA A 388 3.64 -0.80 19.44
C ALA A 388 3.18 -2.12 18.81
N TYR A 389 3.30 -3.22 19.54
CA TYR A 389 2.86 -4.51 19.03
C TYR A 389 2.12 -5.34 20.08
N ALA A 390 1.24 -6.20 19.58
CA ALA A 390 0.48 -7.15 20.37
C ALA A 390 0.78 -8.57 19.90
N TYR A 391 0.52 -9.52 20.79
CA TYR A 391 0.80 -10.93 20.55
C TYR A 391 -0.41 -11.81 20.87
N ASN A 392 -0.61 -12.85 20.04
CA ASN A 392 -1.55 -13.95 20.25
C ASN A 392 -0.91 -15.25 19.74
N ASP A 393 -0.68 -16.23 20.63
CA ASP A 393 -0.06 -17.51 20.24
C ASP A 393 -0.89 -18.30 19.21
N SER A 394 -2.21 -18.13 19.21
CA SER A 394 -3.14 -18.76 18.29
C SER A 394 -3.56 -17.85 17.12
N GLY A 395 -3.07 -16.60 17.10
CA GLY A 395 -3.42 -15.61 16.08
C GLY A 395 -2.77 -15.92 14.72
N LYS A 396 -3.38 -15.35 13.68
CA LYS A 396 -2.81 -15.31 12.32
C LYS A 396 -3.01 -13.91 11.73
N PRO A 397 -1.93 -13.09 11.66
CA PRO A 397 -0.57 -13.36 12.17
C PRO A 397 -0.52 -13.38 13.70
N LYS A 398 0.50 -14.01 14.29
CA LYS A 398 0.67 -14.01 15.76
C LYS A 398 1.03 -12.65 16.34
N ILE A 399 1.60 -11.76 15.54
CA ILE A 399 1.97 -10.39 15.93
C ILE A 399 1.21 -9.38 15.09
N LEU A 400 0.64 -8.41 15.78
CA LEU A 400 0.07 -7.21 15.19
C LEU A 400 0.94 -6.02 15.61
N GLU A 401 1.62 -5.39 14.67
CA GLU A 401 2.50 -4.25 14.93
C GLU A 401 2.05 -3.04 14.11
N THR A 402 2.11 -1.84 14.71
CA THR A 402 1.84 -0.59 14.02
C THR A 402 2.91 -0.31 12.97
N SER A 403 2.60 0.52 11.97
CA SER A 403 3.58 0.96 10.98
C SER A 403 4.70 1.82 11.61
N GLN A 404 5.83 1.95 10.91
CA GLN A 404 6.89 2.86 11.32
C GLN A 404 6.53 4.31 10.93
N ALA A 405 5.95 5.08 11.87
CA ALA A 405 5.74 6.51 11.70
C ALA A 405 7.10 7.26 11.78
N PRO A 406 7.64 7.78 10.67
CA PRO A 406 8.99 8.32 10.62
C PRO A 406 9.11 9.67 11.32
N LEU A 407 10.13 9.82 12.17
CA LEU A 407 10.53 11.05 12.83
C LEU A 407 11.88 11.49 12.25
N ALA A 408 11.91 12.63 11.55
CA ALA A 408 13.16 13.24 11.08
C ALA A 408 13.77 14.04 12.24
N VAL A 409 14.95 13.64 12.69
CA VAL A 409 15.62 14.21 13.89
C VAL A 409 17.03 14.60 13.55
N MET A 410 17.45 15.79 14.01
CA MET A 410 18.81 16.30 13.83
C MET A 410 19.42 16.60 15.20
N PRO A 411 20.39 15.82 15.67
CA PRO A 411 21.15 16.14 16.88
C PRO A 411 21.83 17.50 16.75
N GLN A 412 21.83 18.26 17.82
CA GLN A 412 22.49 19.56 17.87
C GLN A 412 22.86 19.94 19.29
N ARG A 413 23.94 20.68 19.43
CA ARG A 413 24.31 21.21 20.74
C ARG A 413 23.27 22.21 21.21
N PRO A 414 22.96 22.21 22.51
CA PRO A 414 22.19 23.31 23.13
C PRO A 414 22.80 24.65 22.78
N ALA A 415 21.97 25.68 22.66
CA ALA A 415 22.45 27.04 22.49
C ALA A 415 23.39 27.42 23.62
N LEU A 416 24.45 28.18 23.34
CA LEU A 416 25.40 28.63 24.35
C LEU A 416 24.66 29.39 25.51
N GLY A 417 24.91 28.99 26.74
CA GLY A 417 24.24 29.54 27.91
C GLY A 417 23.00 28.76 28.37
N THR A 418 22.65 27.64 27.72
CA THR A 418 21.60 26.73 28.19
C THR A 418 22.22 25.64 29.08
N ASP A 419 21.90 25.66 30.38
CA ASP A 419 22.28 24.59 31.30
C ASP A 419 21.05 23.71 31.59
N LEU A 420 21.09 22.49 31.08
CA LEU A 420 20.02 21.49 31.24
C LEU A 420 20.34 20.50 32.37
N SER A 421 21.52 20.64 33.05
CA SER A 421 22.01 19.67 34.04
C SER A 421 21.16 19.58 35.31
N THR A 422 20.31 20.58 35.57
CA THR A 422 19.45 20.66 36.75
C THR A 422 17.96 20.76 36.48
N ALA A 423 17.58 20.74 35.17
CA ALA A 423 16.17 20.83 34.80
C ALA A 423 15.50 19.48 34.90
N SER A 424 14.54 19.33 35.82
CA SER A 424 13.51 18.30 35.64
C SER A 424 12.60 18.73 34.45
N ILE A 425 12.02 17.77 33.74
CA ILE A 425 11.13 18.02 32.57
C ILE A 425 9.94 18.97 32.94
N SER A 426 9.67 19.18 34.21
CA SER A 426 8.62 20.08 34.72
C SER A 426 9.07 21.52 35.01
N ASP A 427 10.38 21.81 35.08
CA ASP A 427 10.89 23.10 35.50
C ASP A 427 12.06 23.58 34.64
N VAL A 428 11.77 23.98 33.42
CA VAL A 428 12.76 24.73 32.62
C VAL A 428 12.79 26.18 33.13
N THR A 429 13.63 26.43 34.13
CA THR A 429 13.92 27.79 34.55
C THR A 429 15.10 28.32 33.77
N TYR A 430 14.92 29.41 33.04
CA TYR A 430 16.01 30.14 32.40
C TYR A 430 16.93 30.73 33.47
N LEU A 431 18.10 30.13 33.71
CA LEU A 431 19.15 30.72 34.52
C LEU A 431 20.09 31.54 33.65
N ARG A 432 19.95 32.83 33.71
CA ARG A 432 20.92 33.76 33.14
C ARG A 432 22.20 33.71 33.95
N ILE A 433 23.24 33.08 33.42
CA ILE A 433 24.48 32.85 34.18
C ILE A 433 25.37 34.09 34.22
N ASP A 434 25.28 35.00 33.29
CA ASP A 434 26.07 36.24 33.26
C ASP A 434 25.39 37.31 32.39
N GLU A 435 24.77 38.29 33.01
CA GLU A 435 24.10 39.40 32.32
C GLU A 435 25.05 40.34 31.61
N THR A 436 26.36 40.33 31.94
CA THR A 436 27.34 41.18 31.31
C THR A 436 27.92 40.61 30.01
N LYS A 437 27.72 39.33 29.78
CA LYS A 437 28.24 38.61 28.60
C LYS A 437 27.17 38.16 27.59
N SER A 438 25.91 38.33 27.93
CA SER A 438 24.79 38.07 27.00
C SER A 438 24.35 39.39 26.40
N PRO A 439 24.48 39.62 25.10
CA PRO A 439 23.91 40.83 24.50
C PRO A 439 22.39 40.77 24.68
N ALA A 440 21.85 41.84 25.22
CA ALA A 440 20.41 42.01 25.23
C ALA A 440 19.88 42.05 23.81
N THR A 441 19.00 41.19 23.48
CA THR A 441 18.10 41.33 22.31
C THR A 441 16.72 41.55 22.84
#